data_68908e546c386bea136372c242c782ee
#
_entry.id   68908e546c386bea136372c242c782ee
#
_cell.length_a   1.000
_cell.length_b   1.000
_cell.length_c   1.000
_cell.angle_alpha   90.00
_cell.angle_beta   90.00
_cell.angle_gamma   90.00
#
_symmetry.space_group_name_H-M   'P 1'
#
loop_
_entity.id
_entity.type
_entity.pdbx_description
1 polymer ?
#
loop_
_entity_poly.entity_id
_entity_poly.type
_entity_poly.pdbx_seq_one_letter_code
_entity_poly.pdbx_strand_id
1 'polypeptide(L)'
;EVPEPAAPDVGIQLFQLPWTSVAKECETTLAPAGSAWVLLSPAQEHIAADEWWASYQPVSYQLESRLGTRDEFADMVQRCNAAGVEVIADAVINHMTGQDEPGAGYAGTAYAHYDYPGLYTESDFHRCGLTANDDIQLYKNREQVQNCELVNLADLDTASPTVRATIGAYLEDLLSLGVSGFRIDAAKHIPATDVEAIVSQLPQGTRIMSEVIRGAGEPIAPEEYEGFGEVFEFTYARELTPPLENGVFSDPVLSDDRPQQVPSEAAIVFVDNHDTERGEANVTARDPQLYIIANALMLADDYGTPVLYSGYAFSDRDAGAPTDADGRVLDASCADTTGSVSDLADGERTCVQSWPAIRGMLEFRAMAGDAPRMPGVDSGDAYGFERAGRGVVAVNVGD
;
A
#
# COMPACT_ATOMS: atom_id res chain seq x y z
N GLU A 1 2.39 28.67 25.54
CA GLU A 1 3.50 27.94 24.87
C GLU A 1 2.93 27.21 23.68
N VAL A 2 3.58 27.29 22.53
CA VAL A 2 3.23 26.47 21.37
C VAL A 2 3.68 25.05 21.71
N PRO A 3 2.80 24.03 21.62
CA PRO A 3 3.18 22.66 21.89
C PRO A 3 4.28 22.19 20.94
N GLU A 4 5.16 21.34 21.42
CA GLU A 4 6.14 20.66 20.55
C GLU A 4 5.41 19.71 19.61
N PRO A 5 5.77 19.68 18.29
CA PRO A 5 5.17 18.75 17.34
C PRO A 5 5.40 17.31 17.77
N ALA A 6 4.42 16.44 17.54
CA ALA A 6 4.56 15.01 17.73
C ALA A 6 5.54 14.39 16.72
N ALA A 7 6.03 13.18 17.02
CA ALA A 7 6.80 12.41 16.06
C ALA A 7 5.94 12.14 14.79
N PRO A 8 6.53 12.16 13.60
CA PRO A 8 5.84 11.79 12.37
C PRO A 8 5.24 10.38 12.46
N ASP A 9 4.03 10.21 11.93
CA ASP A 9 3.34 8.91 11.84
C ASP A 9 2.85 8.60 10.42
N VAL A 10 2.77 9.59 9.53
CA VAL A 10 2.22 9.44 8.18
C VAL A 10 3.18 8.73 7.25
N GLY A 11 2.67 7.70 6.56
CA GLY A 11 3.37 7.02 5.48
C GLY A 11 3.03 7.57 4.10
N ILE A 12 3.87 7.23 3.13
CA ILE A 12 3.62 7.52 1.71
C ILE A 12 3.92 6.28 0.88
N GLN A 13 2.95 5.82 0.09
CA GLN A 13 3.18 4.84 -0.95
C GLN A 13 3.70 5.53 -2.21
N LEU A 14 4.96 5.23 -2.60
CA LEU A 14 5.58 5.68 -3.86
C LEU A 14 5.48 4.56 -4.89
N PHE A 15 4.37 4.55 -5.64
CA PHE A 15 4.06 3.45 -6.54
C PHE A 15 4.90 3.46 -7.81
N GLN A 16 5.54 2.32 -8.13
CA GLN A 16 6.35 2.12 -9.35
C GLN A 16 7.41 3.22 -9.56
N LEU A 17 8.05 3.67 -8.49
CA LEU A 17 9.16 4.62 -8.55
C LEU A 17 10.49 3.84 -8.42
N PRO A 18 11.50 4.07 -9.29
CA PRO A 18 12.78 3.34 -9.20
C PRO A 18 13.55 3.71 -7.93
N TRP A 19 14.37 2.80 -7.46
CA TRP A 19 15.07 2.91 -6.16
C TRP A 19 15.91 4.17 -6.04
N THR A 20 16.59 4.57 -7.12
CA THR A 20 17.36 5.82 -7.19
C THR A 20 16.51 7.06 -6.95
N SER A 21 15.29 7.06 -7.49
CA SER A 21 14.33 8.15 -7.31
C SER A 21 13.69 8.13 -5.93
N VAL A 22 13.34 6.95 -5.38
CA VAL A 22 12.83 6.82 -4.00
C VAL A 22 13.85 7.36 -3.00
N ALA A 23 15.14 7.01 -3.14
CA ALA A 23 16.21 7.53 -2.29
C ALA A 23 16.25 9.07 -2.29
N LYS A 24 16.13 9.66 -3.47
CA LYS A 24 16.10 11.11 -3.62
C LYS A 24 14.86 11.73 -3.00
N GLU A 25 13.67 11.10 -3.18
CA GLU A 25 12.44 11.57 -2.54
C GLU A 25 12.52 11.51 -1.02
N CYS A 26 13.10 10.46 -0.43
CA CYS A 26 13.33 10.40 1.02
C CYS A 26 14.08 11.63 1.53
N GLU A 27 15.15 12.04 0.81
CA GLU A 27 16.03 13.15 1.21
C GLU A 27 15.41 14.53 0.95
N THR A 28 14.69 14.69 -0.19
CA THR A 28 14.32 16.03 -0.69
C THR A 28 12.86 16.41 -0.44
N THR A 29 11.97 15.43 -0.28
CA THR A 29 10.53 15.67 -0.11
C THR A 29 9.99 15.04 1.16
N LEU A 30 10.22 13.74 1.41
CA LEU A 30 9.57 13.02 2.51
C LEU A 30 10.06 13.46 3.88
N ALA A 31 11.36 13.39 4.14
CA ALA A 31 11.93 13.83 5.41
C ALA A 31 11.66 15.31 5.70
N PRO A 32 11.84 16.24 4.72
CA PRO A 32 11.47 17.65 4.94
C PRO A 32 9.99 17.89 5.18
N ALA A 33 9.09 17.04 4.66
CA ALA A 33 7.65 17.13 4.89
C ALA A 33 7.22 16.46 6.21
N GLY A 34 8.10 15.76 6.91
CA GLY A 34 7.79 15.05 8.14
C GLY A 34 7.05 13.73 7.91
N SER A 35 7.34 13.03 6.81
CA SER A 35 6.83 11.67 6.60
C SER A 35 7.64 10.67 7.43
N ALA A 36 6.95 9.72 8.07
CA ALA A 36 7.56 8.73 8.94
C ALA A 36 8.17 7.55 8.16
N TRP A 37 7.47 7.10 7.11
CA TRP A 37 7.84 5.91 6.36
C TRP A 37 7.39 5.97 4.91
N VAL A 38 8.04 5.19 4.08
CA VAL A 38 7.70 5.00 2.67
C VAL A 38 7.32 3.55 2.41
N LEU A 39 6.18 3.33 1.72
CA LEU A 39 5.79 2.04 1.18
C LEU A 39 6.25 1.94 -0.26
N LEU A 40 7.02 0.91 -0.56
CA LEU A 40 7.55 0.63 -1.89
C LEU A 40 6.60 -0.26 -2.70
N SER A 41 6.78 -0.29 -4.02
CA SER A 41 6.30 -1.42 -4.84
C SER A 41 7.18 -2.65 -4.63
N PRO A 42 6.71 -3.87 -4.99
CA PRO A 42 7.46 -5.10 -4.78
C PRO A 42 8.86 -5.06 -5.38
N ALA A 43 9.85 -5.52 -4.61
CA ALA A 43 11.27 -5.43 -4.98
C ALA A 43 11.81 -6.69 -5.67
N GLN A 44 11.11 -7.82 -5.54
CA GLN A 44 11.54 -9.10 -6.09
C GLN A 44 11.44 -9.14 -7.63
N GLU A 45 12.17 -10.07 -8.23
CA GLU A 45 12.06 -10.37 -9.66
C GLU A 45 10.64 -10.81 -10.02
N HIS A 46 10.13 -10.26 -11.11
CA HIS A 46 8.77 -10.47 -11.60
C HIS A 46 8.77 -10.85 -13.09
N ILE A 47 7.62 -11.20 -13.65
CA ILE A 47 7.48 -11.47 -15.08
C ILE A 47 7.92 -10.27 -15.93
N ALA A 48 8.44 -10.55 -17.11
CA ALA A 48 8.83 -9.50 -18.07
C ALA A 48 7.60 -9.02 -18.86
N ALA A 49 6.89 -8.03 -18.30
CA ALA A 49 5.72 -7.41 -18.90
C ALA A 49 5.68 -5.91 -18.58
N ASP A 50 5.01 -5.12 -19.42
CA ASP A 50 5.01 -3.65 -19.31
C ASP A 50 3.95 -3.12 -18.34
N GLU A 51 2.95 -3.92 -18.03
CA GLU A 51 1.83 -3.59 -17.16
C GLU A 51 2.28 -3.43 -15.71
N TRP A 52 1.57 -2.59 -14.95
CA TRP A 52 1.90 -2.32 -13.54
C TRP A 52 1.80 -3.57 -12.66
N TRP A 53 0.82 -4.43 -12.91
CA TRP A 53 0.59 -5.66 -12.14
C TRP A 53 1.66 -6.73 -12.37
N ALA A 54 2.56 -6.56 -13.34
CA ALA A 54 3.70 -7.45 -13.53
C ALA A 54 4.56 -7.54 -12.26
N SER A 55 4.73 -6.45 -11.50
CA SER A 55 5.46 -6.44 -10.23
C SER A 55 4.84 -7.32 -9.15
N TYR A 56 3.55 -7.65 -9.29
CA TYR A 56 2.81 -8.55 -8.39
C TYR A 56 2.77 -9.99 -8.87
N GLN A 57 3.56 -10.35 -9.87
CA GLN A 57 3.74 -11.71 -10.37
C GLN A 57 5.19 -12.18 -10.18
N PRO A 58 5.57 -12.62 -8.96
CA PRO A 58 6.95 -13.02 -8.65
C PRO A 58 7.41 -14.20 -9.51
N VAL A 59 8.70 -14.16 -9.89
CA VAL A 59 9.40 -15.27 -10.55
C VAL A 59 10.50 -15.82 -9.65
N SER A 60 11.14 -14.96 -8.90
CA SER A 60 12.11 -15.32 -7.87
C SER A 60 12.13 -14.25 -6.76
N TYR A 61 12.83 -14.51 -5.66
CA TYR A 61 13.06 -13.52 -4.60
C TYR A 61 14.38 -12.77 -4.76
N GLN A 62 14.97 -12.80 -5.95
CA GLN A 62 16.10 -11.93 -6.27
C GLN A 62 15.61 -10.46 -6.33
N LEU A 63 16.40 -9.54 -5.76
CA LEU A 63 16.08 -8.12 -5.76
C LEU A 63 16.57 -7.46 -7.06
N GLU A 64 16.11 -7.97 -8.18
CA GLU A 64 16.40 -7.49 -9.55
C GLU A 64 15.07 -7.32 -10.27
N SER A 65 14.61 -6.10 -10.41
CA SER A 65 13.31 -5.76 -10.98
C SER A 65 13.39 -4.56 -11.92
N ARG A 66 12.29 -4.24 -12.57
CA ARG A 66 12.20 -3.03 -13.39
C ARG A 66 12.46 -1.73 -12.60
N LEU A 67 12.39 -1.79 -11.26
CA LEU A 67 12.61 -0.65 -10.37
C LEU A 67 14.08 -0.46 -9.98
N GLY A 68 14.91 -1.46 -10.23
CA GLY A 68 16.35 -1.39 -9.98
C GLY A 68 16.97 -2.70 -9.52
N THR A 69 18.27 -2.64 -9.32
CA THR A 69 19.11 -3.73 -8.85
C THR A 69 19.11 -3.83 -7.32
N ARG A 70 19.62 -4.97 -6.80
CA ARG A 70 19.85 -5.16 -5.35
C ARG A 70 20.73 -4.06 -4.74
N ASP A 71 21.79 -3.65 -5.43
CA ASP A 71 22.69 -2.61 -4.90
C ASP A 71 22.00 -1.26 -4.83
N GLU A 72 21.19 -0.91 -5.84
CA GLU A 72 20.38 0.32 -5.85
C GLU A 72 19.30 0.27 -4.76
N PHE A 73 18.68 -0.89 -4.51
CA PHE A 73 17.73 -1.08 -3.41
C PHE A 73 18.40 -0.87 -2.04
N ALA A 74 19.58 -1.47 -1.83
CA ALA A 74 20.34 -1.32 -0.58
C ALA A 74 20.77 0.14 -0.34
N ASP A 75 21.24 0.84 -1.37
CA ASP A 75 21.57 2.27 -1.30
C ASP A 75 20.33 3.11 -0.94
N MET A 76 19.21 2.85 -1.59
CA MET A 76 17.94 3.53 -1.31
C MET A 76 17.53 3.35 0.15
N VAL A 77 17.50 2.13 0.66
CA VAL A 77 17.12 1.84 2.05
C VAL A 77 18.04 2.56 3.02
N GLN A 78 19.36 2.52 2.78
CA GLN A 78 20.34 3.23 3.62
C GLN A 78 20.07 4.74 3.64
N ARG A 79 19.81 5.35 2.50
CA ARG A 79 19.59 6.80 2.36
C ARG A 79 18.28 7.24 2.98
N CYS A 80 17.18 6.49 2.78
CA CYS A 80 15.90 6.76 3.42
C CYS A 80 16.04 6.71 4.96
N ASN A 81 16.65 5.65 5.49
CA ASN A 81 16.88 5.51 6.93
C ASN A 81 17.78 6.64 7.49
N ALA A 82 18.82 7.03 6.76
CA ALA A 82 19.68 8.15 7.14
C ALA A 82 18.94 9.50 7.15
N ALA A 83 17.94 9.66 6.31
CA ALA A 83 17.04 10.81 6.30
C ALA A 83 15.96 10.75 7.38
N GLY A 84 15.81 9.65 8.12
CA GLY A 84 14.80 9.45 9.15
C GLY A 84 13.45 8.96 8.59
N VAL A 85 13.44 8.39 7.39
CA VAL A 85 12.26 7.79 6.76
C VAL A 85 12.41 6.27 6.76
N GLU A 86 11.55 5.56 7.49
CA GLU A 86 11.53 4.11 7.51
C GLU A 86 11.08 3.53 6.17
N VAL A 87 11.60 2.36 5.82
CA VAL A 87 11.25 1.69 4.56
C VAL A 87 10.38 0.47 4.84
N ILE A 88 9.18 0.46 4.25
CA ILE A 88 8.25 -0.67 4.24
C ILE A 88 8.26 -1.29 2.85
N ALA A 89 8.63 -2.55 2.75
CA ALA A 89 8.63 -3.27 1.48
C ALA A 89 7.28 -3.96 1.24
N ASP A 90 6.83 -3.97 -0.01
CA ASP A 90 5.65 -4.72 -0.41
C ASP A 90 6.04 -6.18 -0.68
N ALA A 91 5.55 -7.10 0.14
CA ALA A 91 5.91 -8.51 0.13
C ALA A 91 4.79 -9.35 -0.51
N VAL A 92 5.02 -9.76 -1.76
CA VAL A 92 4.14 -10.68 -2.48
C VAL A 92 4.55 -12.10 -2.13
N ILE A 93 3.84 -12.71 -1.19
CA ILE A 93 4.16 -14.02 -0.62
C ILE A 93 3.00 -15.03 -0.64
N ASN A 94 1.82 -14.60 -1.13
CA ASN A 94 0.68 -15.50 -1.32
C ASN A 94 0.87 -16.41 -2.52
N HIS A 95 1.48 -15.93 -3.59
CA HIS A 95 1.48 -16.56 -4.89
C HIS A 95 2.75 -16.25 -5.68
N MET A 96 2.89 -16.96 -6.78
CA MET A 96 3.85 -16.71 -7.84
C MET A 96 3.14 -16.19 -9.10
N THR A 97 3.67 -16.42 -10.31
CA THR A 97 3.06 -15.87 -11.53
C THR A 97 1.76 -16.58 -11.93
N GLY A 98 0.89 -15.84 -12.64
CA GLY A 98 -0.32 -16.37 -13.29
C GLY A 98 -0.12 -16.76 -14.76
N GLN A 99 1.11 -16.96 -15.22
CA GLN A 99 1.41 -17.30 -16.62
C GLN A 99 1.28 -18.80 -16.85
N ASP A 100 0.40 -19.21 -17.76
CA ASP A 100 0.22 -20.64 -18.13
C ASP A 100 1.43 -21.22 -18.87
N GLU A 101 2.09 -20.41 -19.69
CA GLU A 101 3.23 -20.83 -20.50
C GLU A 101 4.56 -20.55 -19.76
N PRO A 102 5.52 -21.46 -19.86
CA PRO A 102 6.86 -21.23 -19.33
C PRO A 102 7.51 -19.97 -19.91
N GLY A 103 8.25 -19.23 -19.08
CA GLY A 103 8.88 -17.99 -19.48
C GLY A 103 10.17 -17.72 -18.72
N ALA A 104 10.60 -16.46 -18.81
CA ALA A 104 11.71 -15.93 -18.03
C ALA A 104 11.28 -14.61 -17.37
N GLY A 105 11.70 -14.41 -16.13
CA GLY A 105 11.48 -13.17 -15.40
C GLY A 105 12.34 -12.02 -15.92
N TYR A 106 12.18 -10.86 -15.30
CA TYR A 106 12.90 -9.64 -15.66
C TYR A 106 14.43 -9.80 -15.58
N ALA A 107 14.94 -10.53 -14.59
CA ALA A 107 16.37 -10.85 -14.45
C ALA A 107 16.81 -12.07 -15.26
N GLY A 108 15.92 -12.70 -16.00
CA GLY A 108 16.20 -13.86 -16.85
C GLY A 108 16.03 -15.22 -16.15
N THR A 109 15.49 -15.28 -14.93
CA THR A 109 15.19 -16.53 -14.25
C THR A 109 14.06 -17.27 -14.96
N ALA A 110 14.30 -18.51 -15.36
CA ALA A 110 13.28 -19.34 -16.01
C ALA A 110 12.21 -19.77 -15.00
N TYR A 111 10.96 -19.86 -15.44
CA TYR A 111 9.85 -20.38 -14.65
C TYR A 111 8.85 -21.16 -15.50
N ALA A 112 8.07 -21.98 -14.86
CA ALA A 112 6.79 -22.47 -15.34
C ALA A 112 5.75 -22.28 -14.23
N HIS A 113 4.45 -22.40 -14.54
CA HIS A 113 3.36 -22.03 -13.63
C HIS A 113 3.52 -22.57 -12.20
N TYR A 114 3.96 -23.82 -12.03
CA TYR A 114 4.23 -24.47 -10.74
C TYR A 114 5.68 -24.94 -10.56
N ASP A 115 6.62 -24.37 -11.31
CA ASP A 115 8.04 -24.73 -11.20
C ASP A 115 8.93 -23.50 -11.30
N TYR A 116 9.58 -23.16 -10.17
CA TYR A 116 10.47 -22.02 -10.00
C TYR A 116 11.82 -22.55 -9.55
N PRO A 117 12.77 -22.79 -10.47
CA PRO A 117 14.01 -23.52 -10.21
C PRO A 117 14.81 -22.96 -9.03
N GLY A 118 15.04 -23.81 -8.04
CA GLY A 118 15.77 -23.45 -6.83
C GLY A 118 14.94 -22.70 -5.76
N LEU A 119 13.65 -22.49 -6.02
CA LEU A 119 12.74 -21.82 -5.10
C LEU A 119 11.56 -22.73 -4.74
N TYR A 120 10.70 -23.06 -5.69
CA TYR A 120 9.48 -23.85 -5.50
C TYR A 120 9.28 -24.89 -6.60
N THR A 121 8.61 -25.98 -6.25
CA THR A 121 8.20 -27.08 -7.14
C THR A 121 6.68 -27.26 -7.04
N GLU A 122 6.07 -28.07 -7.92
CA GLU A 122 4.63 -28.31 -7.92
C GLU A 122 4.04 -28.72 -6.54
N SER A 123 4.84 -29.37 -5.69
CA SER A 123 4.40 -29.78 -4.34
C SER A 123 4.31 -28.65 -3.32
N ASP A 124 4.76 -27.44 -3.68
CA ASP A 124 4.76 -26.26 -2.83
C ASP A 124 3.55 -25.35 -3.10
N PHE A 125 2.65 -25.78 -3.99
CA PHE A 125 1.45 -25.02 -4.38
C PHE A 125 0.18 -25.76 -4.00
N HIS A 126 -0.85 -24.99 -3.64
CA HIS A 126 -2.20 -25.53 -3.53
C HIS A 126 -2.75 -25.92 -4.90
N ARG A 127 -3.50 -27.02 -4.90
CA ARG A 127 -4.37 -27.45 -6.00
C ARG A 127 -5.73 -27.68 -5.37
N CYS A 128 -6.56 -26.62 -5.31
CA CYS A 128 -7.75 -26.64 -4.47
C CYS A 128 -8.79 -27.67 -4.91
N GLY A 129 -8.89 -27.95 -6.22
CA GLY A 129 -9.85 -28.92 -6.75
C GLY A 129 -11.32 -28.60 -6.45
N LEU A 130 -11.61 -27.39 -5.99
CA LEU A 130 -12.96 -26.92 -5.63
C LEU A 130 -13.67 -26.26 -6.81
N THR A 131 -12.91 -25.87 -7.82
CA THR A 131 -13.39 -25.25 -9.06
C THR A 131 -12.74 -25.90 -10.27
N ALA A 132 -13.28 -25.66 -11.46
CA ALA A 132 -12.83 -26.38 -12.65
C ALA A 132 -11.41 -25.99 -13.13
N ASN A 133 -10.96 -24.78 -12.78
CA ASN A 133 -9.67 -24.22 -13.17
C ASN A 133 -8.81 -23.82 -11.97
N ASP A 134 -9.14 -24.30 -10.79
CA ASP A 134 -8.54 -23.95 -9.49
C ASP A 134 -8.65 -22.47 -9.07
N ASP A 135 -9.24 -21.56 -9.88
CA ASP A 135 -9.47 -20.18 -9.53
C ASP A 135 -10.57 -19.98 -8.47
N ILE A 136 -10.45 -18.92 -7.66
CA ILE A 136 -11.49 -18.46 -6.76
C ILE A 136 -12.70 -18.02 -7.57
N GLN A 137 -13.85 -18.67 -7.35
CA GLN A 137 -15.13 -18.31 -7.97
C GLN A 137 -16.16 -17.78 -6.97
N LEU A 138 -15.95 -18.05 -5.68
CA LEU A 138 -16.91 -17.68 -4.63
C LEU A 138 -16.19 -17.13 -3.40
N TYR A 139 -16.12 -15.82 -3.28
CA TYR A 139 -15.52 -15.14 -2.12
C TYR A 139 -16.24 -15.38 -0.78
N LYS A 140 -17.47 -15.90 -0.81
CA LYS A 140 -18.19 -16.35 0.40
C LYS A 140 -17.75 -17.73 0.88
N ASN A 141 -16.88 -18.41 0.18
CA ASN A 141 -16.30 -19.68 0.56
C ASN A 141 -14.84 -19.47 0.98
N ARG A 142 -14.58 -19.49 2.30
CA ARG A 142 -13.24 -19.32 2.89
C ARG A 142 -12.20 -20.27 2.24
N GLU A 143 -12.59 -21.53 2.05
CA GLU A 143 -11.68 -22.55 1.53
C GLU A 143 -11.22 -22.23 0.10
N GLN A 144 -12.14 -21.69 -0.75
CA GLN A 144 -11.72 -21.21 -2.06
C GLN A 144 -10.80 -19.98 -1.95
N VAL A 145 -11.14 -19.01 -1.09
CA VAL A 145 -10.38 -17.77 -1.00
C VAL A 145 -8.94 -18.00 -0.50
N GLN A 146 -8.72 -19.03 0.32
CA GLN A 146 -7.43 -19.29 0.97
C GLN A 146 -6.67 -20.51 0.42
N ASN A 147 -7.17 -21.20 -0.59
CA ASN A 147 -6.50 -22.37 -1.18
C ASN A 147 -6.68 -22.49 -2.68
N CYS A 148 -7.49 -21.64 -3.33
CA CYS A 148 -7.60 -21.58 -4.78
C CYS A 148 -6.86 -20.36 -5.31
N GLU A 149 -6.55 -20.39 -6.58
CA GLU A 149 -5.78 -19.34 -7.25
C GLU A 149 -6.56 -18.02 -7.35
N LEU A 150 -5.91 -16.94 -7.01
CA LEU A 150 -6.40 -15.58 -7.25
C LEU A 150 -6.09 -15.23 -8.71
N VAL A 151 -7.10 -15.20 -9.58
CA VAL A 151 -6.97 -14.87 -11.02
C VAL A 151 -5.79 -15.60 -11.71
N ASN A 152 -5.76 -16.92 -11.55
CA ASN A 152 -4.73 -17.80 -12.12
C ASN A 152 -3.30 -17.60 -11.53
N LEU A 153 -3.13 -16.89 -10.43
CA LEU A 153 -1.83 -16.76 -9.76
C LEU A 153 -1.53 -18.05 -8.98
N ALA A 154 -0.40 -18.69 -9.25
CA ALA A 154 -0.03 -19.96 -8.62
C ALA A 154 0.06 -19.81 -7.09
N ASP A 155 -0.89 -20.38 -6.38
CA ASP A 155 -1.14 -20.19 -4.95
C ASP A 155 -0.19 -21.05 -4.10
N LEU A 156 0.61 -20.44 -3.23
CA LEU A 156 1.60 -21.13 -2.40
C LEU A 156 0.95 -21.85 -1.21
N ASP A 157 1.30 -23.11 -0.96
CA ASP A 157 0.94 -23.81 0.27
C ASP A 157 1.68 -23.23 1.48
N THR A 158 1.16 -22.13 2.01
CA THR A 158 1.74 -21.42 3.15
C THR A 158 1.67 -22.20 4.47
N ALA A 159 0.93 -23.32 4.53
CA ALA A 159 0.99 -24.25 5.64
C ALA A 159 2.27 -25.11 5.62
N SER A 160 2.89 -25.25 4.44
CA SER A 160 4.13 -26.02 4.27
C SER A 160 5.31 -25.37 5.00
N PRO A 161 6.05 -26.15 5.85
CA PRO A 161 7.27 -25.64 6.49
C PRO A 161 8.35 -25.18 5.51
N THR A 162 8.42 -25.81 4.32
CA THR A 162 9.38 -25.44 3.27
C THR A 162 9.03 -24.07 2.69
N VAL A 163 7.76 -23.85 2.34
CA VAL A 163 7.27 -22.56 1.83
C VAL A 163 7.50 -21.47 2.86
N ARG A 164 7.12 -21.69 4.14
CA ARG A 164 7.36 -20.73 5.23
C ARG A 164 8.83 -20.38 5.41
N ALA A 165 9.72 -21.37 5.36
CA ALA A 165 11.16 -21.14 5.49
C ALA A 165 11.72 -20.34 4.29
N THR A 166 11.23 -20.59 3.09
CA THR A 166 11.64 -19.85 1.88
C THR A 166 11.16 -18.41 1.93
N ILE A 167 9.90 -18.17 2.31
CA ILE A 167 9.36 -16.82 2.53
C ILE A 167 10.12 -16.12 3.66
N GLY A 168 10.35 -16.79 4.81
CA GLY A 168 11.09 -16.24 5.93
C GLY A 168 12.49 -15.77 5.52
N ALA A 169 13.21 -16.57 4.74
CA ALA A 169 14.53 -16.21 4.23
C ALA A 169 14.50 -14.97 3.32
N TYR A 170 13.48 -14.82 2.48
CA TYR A 170 13.27 -13.62 1.67
C TYR A 170 13.03 -12.38 2.52
N LEU A 171 12.15 -12.46 3.51
CA LEU A 171 11.86 -11.34 4.40
C LEU A 171 13.07 -10.96 5.27
N GLU A 172 13.82 -11.94 5.78
CA GLU A 172 15.07 -11.72 6.51
C GLU A 172 16.15 -11.07 5.64
N ASP A 173 16.22 -11.42 4.35
CA ASP A 173 17.15 -10.79 3.41
C ASP A 173 16.85 -9.29 3.26
N LEU A 174 15.58 -8.90 3.09
CA LEU A 174 15.16 -7.50 3.06
C LEU A 174 15.46 -6.76 4.36
N LEU A 175 15.17 -7.38 5.51
CA LEU A 175 15.52 -6.81 6.83
C LEU A 175 17.02 -6.61 6.99
N SER A 176 17.84 -7.52 6.44
CA SER A 176 19.31 -7.41 6.48
C SER A 176 19.84 -6.17 5.75
N LEU A 177 19.08 -5.64 4.78
CA LEU A 177 19.38 -4.40 4.05
C LEU A 177 18.87 -3.14 4.78
N GLY A 178 18.12 -3.30 5.89
CA GLY A 178 17.63 -2.19 6.71
C GLY A 178 16.15 -1.83 6.48
N VAL A 179 15.37 -2.67 5.80
CA VAL A 179 13.90 -2.54 5.72
C VAL A 179 13.33 -2.66 7.13
N SER A 180 12.35 -1.83 7.49
CA SER A 180 11.75 -1.75 8.83
C SER A 180 10.52 -2.64 8.99
N GLY A 181 9.88 -3.02 7.88
CA GLY A 181 8.66 -3.82 7.90
C GLY A 181 8.11 -4.13 6.52
N PHE A 182 6.95 -4.75 6.50
CA PHE A 182 6.33 -5.28 5.29
C PHE A 182 4.85 -4.94 5.18
N ARG A 183 4.40 -4.57 3.98
CA ARG A 183 3.02 -4.78 3.55
C ARG A 183 2.93 -6.22 3.03
N ILE A 184 2.04 -7.01 3.59
CA ILE A 184 1.78 -8.36 3.06
C ILE A 184 0.66 -8.24 2.02
N ASP A 185 1.07 -8.37 0.77
CA ASP A 185 0.17 -8.35 -0.39
C ASP A 185 -0.81 -9.52 -0.33
N ALA A 186 -2.06 -9.30 -0.75
CA ALA A 186 -3.09 -10.32 -0.82
C ALA A 186 -3.22 -11.18 0.47
N ALA A 187 -2.94 -10.62 1.65
CA ALA A 187 -2.94 -11.35 2.92
C ALA A 187 -4.26 -12.05 3.22
N LYS A 188 -5.38 -11.53 2.72
CA LYS A 188 -6.70 -12.18 2.79
C LYS A 188 -6.71 -13.61 2.25
N HIS A 189 -5.86 -13.89 1.26
CA HIS A 189 -5.75 -15.18 0.59
C HIS A 189 -4.84 -16.16 1.31
N ILE A 190 -4.11 -15.71 2.34
CA ILE A 190 -3.30 -16.53 3.24
C ILE A 190 -4.06 -16.72 4.55
N PRO A 191 -4.23 -17.95 5.09
CA PRO A 191 -4.76 -18.11 6.44
C PRO A 191 -4.01 -17.25 7.47
N ALA A 192 -4.72 -16.52 8.33
CA ALA A 192 -4.10 -15.63 9.33
C ALA A 192 -3.08 -16.37 10.21
N THR A 193 -3.35 -17.64 10.55
CA THR A 193 -2.41 -18.52 11.27
C THR A 193 -1.11 -18.77 10.52
N ASP A 194 -1.14 -18.76 9.20
CA ASP A 194 0.04 -18.99 8.37
C ASP A 194 0.86 -17.71 8.24
N VAL A 195 0.20 -16.55 8.07
CA VAL A 195 0.87 -15.25 8.15
C VAL A 195 1.53 -15.09 9.52
N GLU A 196 0.83 -15.36 10.63
CA GLU A 196 1.39 -15.30 11.98
C GLU A 196 2.60 -16.22 12.13
N ALA A 197 2.53 -17.45 11.60
CA ALA A 197 3.64 -18.41 11.68
C ALA A 197 4.86 -17.98 10.84
N ILE A 198 4.66 -17.24 9.74
CA ILE A 198 5.75 -16.67 8.95
C ILE A 198 6.37 -15.47 9.68
N VAL A 199 5.56 -14.49 10.08
CA VAL A 199 6.07 -13.24 10.65
C VAL A 199 6.62 -13.39 12.07
N SER A 200 6.15 -14.38 12.84
CA SER A 200 6.68 -14.68 14.18
C SER A 200 8.15 -15.15 14.18
N GLN A 201 8.69 -15.55 13.02
CA GLN A 201 10.09 -15.91 12.86
C GLN A 201 11.00 -14.68 12.70
N LEU A 202 10.42 -13.52 12.37
CA LEU A 202 11.17 -12.29 12.13
C LEU A 202 11.60 -11.63 13.46
N PRO A 203 12.61 -10.76 13.43
CA PRO A 203 13.03 -9.99 14.60
C PRO A 203 11.87 -9.23 15.23
N GLN A 204 11.85 -9.16 16.57
CA GLN A 204 10.85 -8.38 17.29
C GLN A 204 10.93 -6.90 16.91
N GLY A 205 9.77 -6.30 16.64
CA GLY A 205 9.66 -4.91 16.20
C GLY A 205 9.59 -4.74 14.68
N THR A 206 9.71 -5.83 13.90
CA THR A 206 9.38 -5.78 12.47
C THR A 206 7.92 -5.39 12.30
N ARG A 207 7.66 -4.30 11.57
CA ARG A 207 6.30 -3.81 11.33
C ARG A 207 5.61 -4.66 10.27
N ILE A 208 4.41 -5.11 10.54
CA ILE A 208 3.59 -5.92 9.61
C ILE A 208 2.30 -5.19 9.33
N MET A 209 1.99 -5.03 8.06
CA MET A 209 0.79 -4.36 7.55
C MET A 209 0.10 -5.30 6.55
N SER A 210 -1.02 -5.89 6.92
CA SER A 210 -1.70 -6.89 6.10
C SER A 210 -2.75 -6.25 5.18
N GLU A 211 -2.76 -6.63 3.91
CA GLU A 211 -3.83 -6.27 3.00
C GLU A 211 -4.97 -7.27 3.11
N VAL A 212 -6.05 -6.89 3.77
CA VAL A 212 -7.24 -7.73 3.96
C VAL A 212 -8.49 -6.94 3.61
N ILE A 213 -8.95 -7.08 2.37
CA ILE A 213 -10.10 -6.33 1.87
C ILE A 213 -11.39 -6.93 2.41
N ARG A 214 -12.13 -6.17 3.23
CA ARG A 214 -13.45 -6.56 3.72
C ARG A 214 -14.47 -6.60 2.59
N GLY A 215 -15.09 -7.74 2.36
CA GLY A 215 -16.21 -7.91 1.43
C GLY A 215 -17.53 -8.17 2.15
N ALA A 216 -18.63 -7.68 1.57
CA ALA A 216 -19.97 -7.83 2.17
C ALA A 216 -20.43 -9.30 2.26
N GLY A 217 -20.55 -9.82 3.47
CA GLY A 217 -20.96 -11.20 3.73
C GLY A 217 -19.89 -12.24 3.41
N GLU A 218 -18.64 -11.83 3.29
CA GLU A 218 -17.48 -12.72 3.18
C GLU A 218 -17.00 -13.18 4.56
N PRO A 219 -16.47 -14.40 4.68
CA PRO A 219 -16.13 -14.99 5.97
C PRO A 219 -14.75 -14.59 6.50
N ILE A 220 -13.93 -13.92 5.70
CA ILE A 220 -12.58 -13.47 6.07
C ILE A 220 -12.64 -11.97 6.33
N ALA A 221 -12.15 -11.55 7.48
CA ALA A 221 -12.23 -10.17 7.92
C ALA A 221 -10.87 -9.65 8.43
N PRO A 222 -10.60 -8.35 8.32
CA PRO A 222 -9.34 -7.73 8.78
C PRO A 222 -9.01 -8.03 10.25
N GLU A 223 -10.01 -8.16 11.11
CA GLU A 223 -9.85 -8.47 12.54
C GLU A 223 -9.13 -9.81 12.81
N GLU A 224 -9.08 -10.70 11.85
CA GLU A 224 -8.33 -11.96 11.99
C GLU A 224 -6.80 -11.75 11.94
N TYR A 225 -6.36 -10.60 11.40
CA TYR A 225 -4.94 -10.30 11.14
C TYR A 225 -4.37 -9.23 12.09
N GLU A 226 -5.20 -8.53 12.87
CA GLU A 226 -4.75 -7.47 13.78
C GLU A 226 -3.90 -7.97 14.96
N GLY A 227 -3.96 -9.27 15.27
CA GLY A 227 -3.25 -9.88 16.40
C GLY A 227 -1.72 -9.88 16.26
N PHE A 228 -1.18 -9.72 15.05
CA PHE A 228 0.26 -9.73 14.77
C PHE A 228 0.74 -8.51 13.96
N GLY A 229 -0.12 -7.53 13.71
CA GLY A 229 0.26 -6.32 12.98
C GLY A 229 -0.92 -5.39 12.72
N GLU A 230 -0.69 -4.43 11.85
CA GLU A 230 -1.68 -3.49 11.35
C GLU A 230 -2.37 -4.06 10.09
N VAL A 231 -3.52 -3.52 9.72
CA VAL A 231 -4.24 -3.88 8.50
C VAL A 231 -4.62 -2.63 7.71
N PHE A 232 -4.62 -2.71 6.39
CA PHE A 232 -5.13 -1.65 5.53
C PHE A 232 -6.66 -1.62 5.63
N GLU A 233 -7.20 -0.50 6.17
CA GLU A 233 -8.62 -0.34 6.46
C GLU A 233 -9.37 0.24 5.24
N PHE A 234 -9.75 -0.63 4.33
CA PHE A 234 -10.47 -0.26 3.11
C PHE A 234 -11.85 0.36 3.37
N THR A 235 -12.50 -0.01 4.48
CA THR A 235 -13.81 0.54 4.84
C THR A 235 -13.72 2.04 5.12
N TYR A 236 -12.59 2.51 5.69
CA TYR A 236 -12.38 3.94 5.91
C TYR A 236 -12.49 4.75 4.61
N ALA A 237 -11.78 4.35 3.56
CA ALA A 237 -11.83 5.01 2.26
C ALA A 237 -13.24 4.97 1.65
N ARG A 238 -13.92 3.82 1.73
CA ARG A 238 -15.27 3.60 1.22
C ARG A 238 -16.35 4.41 1.95
N GLU A 239 -16.11 4.78 3.21
CA GLU A 239 -17.03 5.62 3.98
C GLU A 239 -16.71 7.10 3.85
N LEU A 240 -15.43 7.47 3.72
CA LEU A 240 -14.97 8.86 3.63
C LEU A 240 -15.38 9.53 2.30
N THR A 241 -15.26 8.84 1.17
CA THR A 241 -15.34 9.49 -0.16
C THR A 241 -16.75 9.76 -0.67
N PRO A 242 -17.79 8.93 -0.45
CA PRO A 242 -19.14 9.20 -0.99
C PRO A 242 -19.79 10.51 -0.54
N PRO A 243 -19.65 10.96 0.72
CA PRO A 243 -20.17 12.27 1.12
C PRO A 243 -19.54 13.44 0.38
N LEU A 244 -18.24 13.33 0.05
CA LEU A 244 -17.52 14.35 -0.71
C LEU A 244 -18.07 14.48 -2.14
N GLU A 245 -18.29 13.36 -2.81
CA GLU A 245 -18.86 13.36 -4.17
C GLU A 245 -20.30 13.87 -4.22
N ASN A 246 -21.08 13.55 -3.20
CA ASN A 246 -22.48 13.98 -3.13
C ASN A 246 -22.63 15.43 -2.63
N GLY A 247 -21.55 16.08 -2.21
CA GLY A 247 -21.57 17.44 -1.66
C GLY A 247 -22.35 17.55 -0.34
N VAL A 248 -22.48 16.46 0.41
CA VAL A 248 -23.24 16.40 1.67
C VAL A 248 -22.40 15.71 2.72
N PHE A 249 -21.87 16.50 3.63
CA PHE A 249 -21.19 15.96 4.80
C PHE A 249 -22.19 15.46 5.85
N SER A 250 -21.83 14.35 6.46
CA SER A 250 -22.53 13.84 7.63
C SER A 250 -21.50 13.38 8.67
N ASP A 251 -21.80 13.59 9.93
CA ASP A 251 -20.97 13.16 11.05
C ASP A 251 -20.57 11.67 11.03
N PRO A 252 -21.40 10.73 10.52
CA PRO A 252 -21.01 9.33 10.45
C PRO A 252 -19.70 9.04 9.72
N VAL A 253 -19.28 9.87 8.77
CA VAL A 253 -18.03 9.68 8.00
C VAL A 253 -16.79 9.71 8.90
N LEU A 254 -16.82 10.56 9.92
CA LEU A 254 -15.76 10.72 10.92
C LEU A 254 -16.27 10.38 12.33
N SER A 255 -17.29 9.54 12.45
CA SER A 255 -17.85 9.09 13.73
C SER A 255 -16.85 8.24 14.51
N ASP A 256 -16.91 8.32 15.83
CA ASP A 256 -16.18 7.42 16.73
C ASP A 256 -16.79 6.00 16.76
N ASP A 257 -18.06 5.85 16.34
CA ASP A 257 -18.71 4.56 16.19
C ASP A 257 -18.45 3.99 14.79
N ARG A 258 -17.47 3.10 14.68
CA ARG A 258 -16.95 2.51 13.43
C ARG A 258 -17.12 0.97 13.46
N PRO A 259 -18.35 0.44 13.45
CA PRO A 259 -18.62 -0.98 13.69
C PRO A 259 -18.07 -1.93 12.61
N GLN A 260 -17.66 -1.39 11.45
CA GLN A 260 -17.12 -2.15 10.33
C GLN A 260 -15.63 -1.88 10.12
N GLN A 261 -14.96 -1.24 11.07
CA GLN A 261 -13.54 -0.91 11.00
C GLN A 261 -12.82 -1.52 12.21
N VAL A 262 -11.52 -1.85 12.02
CA VAL A 262 -10.69 -2.37 13.10
C VAL A 262 -10.38 -1.27 14.14
N PRO A 263 -9.86 -1.60 15.33
CA PRO A 263 -9.40 -0.60 16.29
C PRO A 263 -8.36 0.35 15.69
N SER A 264 -8.38 1.61 16.12
CA SER A 264 -7.53 2.68 15.57
C SER A 264 -6.03 2.32 15.55
N GLU A 265 -5.56 1.64 16.59
CA GLU A 265 -4.16 1.20 16.71
C GLU A 265 -3.76 0.10 15.73
N ALA A 266 -4.72 -0.57 15.10
CA ALA A 266 -4.49 -1.60 14.09
C ALA A 266 -4.77 -1.10 12.66
N ALA A 267 -5.30 0.11 12.50
CA ALA A 267 -5.77 0.62 11.21
C ALA A 267 -4.69 1.40 10.46
N ILE A 268 -4.38 1.01 9.23
CA ILE A 268 -3.72 1.87 8.23
C ILE A 268 -4.82 2.46 7.35
N VAL A 269 -4.99 3.77 7.41
CA VAL A 269 -6.06 4.48 6.68
C VAL A 269 -5.52 5.20 5.44
N PHE A 270 -6.33 5.23 4.38
CA PHE A 270 -5.97 5.83 3.10
C PHE A 270 -7.22 6.33 2.36
N VAL A 271 -7.05 7.18 1.37
CA VAL A 271 -8.11 7.64 0.46
C VAL A 271 -8.21 6.70 -0.74
N ASP A 272 -7.08 6.44 -1.36
CA ASP A 272 -6.90 5.50 -2.48
C ASP A 272 -5.54 4.80 -2.38
N ASN A 273 -5.34 3.79 -3.20
CA ASN A 273 -4.08 3.12 -3.43
C ASN A 273 -3.95 2.72 -4.91
N HIS A 274 -2.88 2.02 -5.26
CA HIS A 274 -2.58 1.61 -6.64
C HIS A 274 -3.63 0.71 -7.28
N ASP A 275 -4.39 -0.07 -6.50
CA ASP A 275 -5.50 -0.91 -6.98
C ASP A 275 -6.78 -0.10 -7.10
N THR A 276 -7.16 0.60 -6.02
CA THR A 276 -8.45 1.27 -5.94
C THR A 276 -8.53 2.45 -6.90
N GLU A 277 -7.43 3.19 -7.17
CA GLU A 277 -7.44 4.27 -8.16
C GLU A 277 -7.79 3.77 -9.58
N ARG A 278 -7.61 2.46 -9.83
CA ARG A 278 -7.88 1.80 -11.11
C ARG A 278 -9.27 1.20 -11.23
N GLY A 279 -10.10 1.26 -10.22
CA GLY A 279 -11.42 0.67 -10.30
C GLY A 279 -12.42 0.93 -9.19
N GLU A 280 -12.00 1.05 -7.94
CA GLU A 280 -12.91 1.15 -6.78
C GLU A 280 -13.00 2.56 -6.20
N ALA A 281 -11.91 3.32 -6.19
CA ALA A 281 -11.90 4.64 -5.56
C ALA A 281 -12.72 5.63 -6.37
N ASN A 282 -13.63 6.28 -5.68
CA ASN A 282 -14.45 7.33 -6.25
C ASN A 282 -13.69 8.67 -6.31
N VAL A 283 -12.77 8.90 -5.36
CA VAL A 283 -11.98 10.12 -5.27
C VAL A 283 -10.49 9.74 -5.41
N THR A 284 -9.85 10.26 -6.44
CA THR A 284 -8.43 10.03 -6.75
C THR A 284 -7.75 11.34 -7.12
N ALA A 285 -6.44 11.30 -7.35
CA ALA A 285 -5.68 12.46 -7.82
C ALA A 285 -6.20 13.06 -9.15
N ARG A 286 -7.07 12.36 -9.90
CA ARG A 286 -7.75 12.87 -11.12
C ARG A 286 -8.77 13.97 -10.81
N ASP A 287 -9.32 13.98 -9.58
CA ASP A 287 -10.12 15.08 -9.06
C ASP A 287 -9.35 15.75 -7.91
N PRO A 288 -8.40 16.64 -8.23
CA PRO A 288 -7.47 17.15 -7.23
C PRO A 288 -8.14 17.97 -6.13
N GLN A 289 -9.31 18.56 -6.37
CA GLN A 289 -10.02 19.35 -5.35
C GLN A 289 -10.62 18.42 -4.29
N LEU A 290 -11.40 17.42 -4.69
CA LEU A 290 -11.97 16.44 -3.77
C LEU A 290 -10.88 15.59 -3.12
N TYR A 291 -9.84 15.26 -3.85
CA TYR A 291 -8.72 14.48 -3.35
C TYR A 291 -7.95 15.21 -2.23
N ILE A 292 -7.72 16.51 -2.39
CA ILE A 292 -7.13 17.35 -1.33
C ILE A 292 -8.04 17.37 -0.09
N ILE A 293 -9.35 17.51 -0.27
CA ILE A 293 -10.32 17.54 0.84
C ILE A 293 -10.33 16.19 1.57
N ALA A 294 -10.40 15.09 0.83
CA ALA A 294 -10.39 13.73 1.40
C ALA A 294 -9.12 13.47 2.22
N ASN A 295 -7.95 13.77 1.65
CA ASN A 295 -6.68 13.61 2.35
C ASN A 295 -6.54 14.58 3.53
N ALA A 296 -7.07 15.80 3.42
CA ALA A 296 -7.06 16.76 4.54
C ALA A 296 -7.89 16.25 5.72
N LEU A 297 -9.07 15.69 5.47
CA LEU A 297 -9.90 15.07 6.50
C LEU A 297 -9.20 13.87 7.13
N MET A 298 -8.64 12.96 6.32
CA MET A 298 -7.89 11.79 6.80
C MET A 298 -6.68 12.20 7.67
N LEU A 299 -5.88 13.15 7.21
CA LEU A 299 -4.70 13.63 7.95
C LEU A 299 -5.07 14.36 9.24
N ALA A 300 -6.25 14.97 9.29
CA ALA A 300 -6.75 15.66 10.46
C ALA A 300 -7.49 14.75 11.45
N ASP A 301 -7.98 13.60 11.03
CA ASP A 301 -8.65 12.62 11.89
C ASP A 301 -7.66 12.03 12.93
N ASP A 302 -8.18 11.54 14.06
CA ASP A 302 -7.40 10.85 15.10
C ASP A 302 -7.50 9.32 15.02
N TYR A 303 -8.19 8.80 14.01
CA TYR A 303 -8.32 7.38 13.76
C TYR A 303 -7.26 6.89 12.78
N GLY A 304 -6.57 5.81 13.16
CA GLY A 304 -5.61 5.09 12.33
C GLY A 304 -4.32 5.83 12.02
N THR A 305 -3.42 5.11 11.36
CA THR A 305 -2.16 5.62 10.81
C THR A 305 -2.37 5.94 9.34
N PRO A 306 -2.27 7.21 8.90
CA PRO A 306 -2.51 7.57 7.51
C PRO A 306 -1.39 7.16 6.59
N VAL A 307 -1.76 6.72 5.39
CA VAL A 307 -0.84 6.58 4.25
C VAL A 307 -1.37 7.35 3.05
N LEU A 308 -0.54 8.23 2.52
CA LEU A 308 -0.79 8.94 1.28
C LEU A 308 -0.38 8.05 0.10
N TYR A 309 -1.04 8.22 -1.03
CA TYR A 309 -0.70 7.53 -2.26
C TYR A 309 -0.15 8.49 -3.31
N SER A 310 0.97 8.15 -3.93
CA SER A 310 1.58 8.89 -5.02
C SER A 310 2.01 7.93 -6.14
N GLY A 311 1.25 7.95 -7.22
CA GLY A 311 1.45 7.15 -8.42
C GLY A 311 1.85 7.99 -9.63
N TYR A 312 1.24 7.70 -10.77
CA TYR A 312 1.39 8.40 -12.04
C TYR A 312 0.05 8.45 -12.78
N ALA A 313 -0.09 9.45 -13.66
CA ALA A 313 -1.27 9.57 -14.52
C ALA A 313 -1.30 8.46 -15.58
N PHE A 314 -2.48 7.96 -15.90
CA PHE A 314 -2.70 6.93 -16.92
C PHE A 314 -4.08 7.06 -17.55
N SER A 315 -4.20 6.75 -18.83
CA SER A 315 -5.47 6.59 -19.53
C SER A 315 -5.83 5.11 -19.71
N ASP A 316 -4.82 4.24 -19.84
CA ASP A 316 -4.99 2.80 -19.81
C ASP A 316 -4.76 2.30 -18.38
N ARG A 317 -5.77 1.64 -17.79
CA ARG A 317 -5.74 1.14 -16.41
C ARG A 317 -4.63 0.10 -16.16
N ASP A 318 -4.17 -0.60 -17.19
CA ASP A 318 -3.15 -1.63 -17.09
C ASP A 318 -1.74 -1.09 -17.32
N ALA A 319 -1.62 0.13 -17.84
CA ALA A 319 -0.32 0.75 -18.12
C ALA A 319 0.57 0.81 -16.88
N GLY A 320 1.81 0.32 -17.02
CA GLY A 320 2.90 0.50 -16.05
C GLY A 320 3.50 1.91 -16.10
N ALA A 321 4.38 2.20 -15.16
CA ALA A 321 5.18 3.43 -15.19
C ALA A 321 6.08 3.46 -16.44
N PRO A 322 6.38 4.65 -16.99
CA PRO A 322 7.22 4.78 -18.17
C PRO A 322 8.59 4.12 -17.98
N THR A 323 9.04 3.40 -19.02
CA THR A 323 10.31 2.67 -19.02
C THR A 323 11.25 3.14 -20.14
N ASP A 324 12.53 2.84 -19.99
CA ASP A 324 13.51 2.92 -21.05
C ASP A 324 13.46 1.72 -22.01
N ALA A 325 14.39 1.67 -22.96
CA ALA A 325 14.47 0.59 -23.96
C ALA A 325 14.81 -0.79 -23.37
N ASP A 326 15.34 -0.83 -22.17
CA ASP A 326 15.71 -2.06 -21.44
C ASP A 326 14.58 -2.48 -20.45
N GLY A 327 13.46 -1.78 -20.45
CA GLY A 327 12.31 -2.04 -19.59
C GLY A 327 12.47 -1.53 -18.14
N ARG A 328 13.49 -0.73 -17.82
CA ARG A 328 13.66 -0.11 -16.51
C ARG A 328 12.76 1.13 -16.41
N VAL A 329 12.12 1.28 -15.27
CA VAL A 329 11.31 2.48 -14.97
C VAL A 329 12.21 3.71 -14.95
N LEU A 330 11.75 4.78 -15.64
CA LEU A 330 12.50 6.04 -15.74
C LEU A 330 12.57 6.76 -14.40
N ASP A 331 13.72 7.38 -14.14
CA ASP A 331 13.89 8.27 -12.99
C ASP A 331 12.88 9.43 -13.02
N ALA A 332 12.39 9.80 -11.84
CA ALA A 332 11.50 10.93 -11.65
C ALA A 332 11.81 11.66 -10.33
N SER A 333 11.31 12.88 -10.19
CA SER A 333 11.49 13.69 -8.99
C SER A 333 10.28 14.57 -8.75
N CYS A 334 9.86 14.66 -7.50
CA CYS A 334 8.78 15.53 -7.04
C CYS A 334 9.27 16.81 -6.35
N ALA A 335 10.58 17.03 -6.27
CA ALA A 335 11.16 18.15 -5.51
C ALA A 335 10.71 19.54 -6.00
N ASP A 336 10.47 19.68 -7.31
CA ASP A 336 10.11 20.95 -7.95
C ASP A 336 8.59 21.02 -8.28
N THR A 337 7.80 20.04 -7.85
CA THR A 337 6.36 19.99 -8.16
C THR A 337 5.59 20.97 -7.28
N THR A 338 4.88 21.89 -7.90
CA THR A 338 4.10 22.95 -7.20
C THR A 338 2.61 22.62 -7.06
N GLY A 339 2.21 21.40 -7.43
CA GLY A 339 0.89 20.85 -7.11
C GLY A 339 -0.28 21.35 -7.94
N SER A 340 -0.34 21.01 -9.21
CA SER A 340 -1.62 20.85 -9.92
C SER A 340 -1.52 19.63 -10.81
N VAL A 341 -2.46 18.70 -10.66
CA VAL A 341 -2.52 17.44 -11.42
C VAL A 341 -3.58 17.45 -12.52
N SER A 342 -4.25 18.58 -12.73
CA SER A 342 -5.37 18.67 -13.67
C SER A 342 -5.01 18.42 -15.13
N ASP A 343 -3.72 18.42 -15.48
CA ASP A 343 -3.27 18.32 -16.87
C ASP A 343 -2.04 17.40 -17.05
N LEU A 344 -1.86 16.40 -16.16
CA LEU A 344 -0.76 15.44 -16.29
C LEU A 344 -0.95 14.55 -17.52
N ALA A 345 0.10 14.41 -18.32
CA ALA A 345 0.17 13.39 -19.36
C ALA A 345 0.37 11.99 -18.77
N ASP A 346 -0.03 10.97 -19.53
CA ASP A 346 0.19 9.57 -19.10
C ASP A 346 1.67 9.33 -18.74
N GLY A 347 1.89 8.71 -17.60
CA GLY A 347 3.21 8.43 -17.04
C GLY A 347 3.81 9.55 -16.18
N GLU A 348 3.26 10.77 -16.19
CA GLU A 348 3.72 11.84 -15.29
C GLU A 348 3.31 11.56 -13.84
N ARG A 349 4.24 11.81 -12.91
CA ARG A 349 4.04 11.54 -11.47
C ARG A 349 3.04 12.50 -10.85
N THR A 350 2.15 11.98 -10.00
CA THR A 350 1.16 12.78 -9.27
C THR A 350 1.78 13.62 -8.17
N CYS A 351 2.88 13.17 -7.57
CA CYS A 351 3.67 13.89 -6.57
C CYS A 351 2.83 14.45 -5.40
N VAL A 352 1.86 13.69 -4.91
CA VAL A 352 0.88 14.10 -3.88
C VAL A 352 1.57 14.66 -2.63
N GLN A 353 2.69 14.05 -2.20
CA GLN A 353 3.48 14.48 -1.05
C GLN A 353 4.04 15.91 -1.17
N SER A 354 4.15 16.43 -2.40
CA SER A 354 4.66 17.77 -2.67
C SER A 354 3.57 18.83 -2.77
N TRP A 355 2.29 18.46 -2.76
CA TRP A 355 1.21 19.42 -2.87
C TRP A 355 1.15 20.32 -1.63
N PRO A 356 1.04 21.65 -1.81
CA PRO A 356 1.08 22.59 -0.69
C PRO A 356 0.04 22.32 0.40
N ALA A 357 -1.18 21.95 -0.01
CA ALA A 357 -2.25 21.61 0.93
C ALA A 357 -1.92 20.36 1.75
N ILE A 358 -1.37 19.32 1.11
CA ILE A 358 -0.97 18.07 1.78
C ILE A 358 0.17 18.35 2.75
N ARG A 359 1.18 19.11 2.36
CA ARG A 359 2.29 19.51 3.27
C ARG A 359 1.78 20.29 4.48
N GLY A 360 0.86 21.24 4.27
CA GLY A 360 0.23 21.95 5.39
C GLY A 360 -0.55 21.02 6.32
N MET A 361 -1.18 19.97 5.80
CA MET A 361 -1.89 19.00 6.63
C MET A 361 -0.97 18.03 7.36
N LEU A 362 0.19 17.70 6.81
CA LEU A 362 1.25 16.96 7.55
C LEU A 362 1.75 17.79 8.75
N GLU A 363 1.99 19.09 8.56
CA GLU A 363 2.33 20.00 9.65
C GLU A 363 1.20 20.10 10.69
N PHE A 364 -0.07 20.20 10.23
CA PHE A 364 -1.23 20.21 11.13
C PHE A 364 -1.30 18.95 11.98
N ARG A 365 -1.13 17.76 11.37
CA ARG A 365 -1.15 16.47 12.08
C ARG A 365 -0.05 16.40 13.13
N ALA A 366 1.18 16.79 12.79
CA ALA A 366 2.29 16.84 13.74
C ALA A 366 1.98 17.78 14.93
N MET A 367 1.36 18.93 14.67
CA MET A 367 0.93 19.87 15.72
C MET A 367 -0.26 19.36 16.53
N ALA A 368 -1.18 18.63 15.92
CA ALA A 368 -2.34 18.03 16.60
C ALA A 368 -1.91 16.88 17.53
N GLY A 369 -0.94 16.07 17.11
CA GLY A 369 -0.46 14.91 17.87
C GLY A 369 -1.62 14.00 18.30
N ASP A 370 -1.58 13.53 19.54
CA ASP A 370 -2.60 12.64 20.12
C ASP A 370 -3.85 13.38 20.63
N ALA A 371 -4.00 14.67 20.34
CA ALA A 371 -5.20 15.39 20.77
C ALA A 371 -6.46 14.80 20.12
N PRO A 372 -7.50 14.45 20.88
CA PRO A 372 -8.68 13.82 20.32
C PRO A 372 -9.46 14.75 19.40
N ARG A 373 -10.09 14.17 18.39
CA ARG A 373 -11.06 14.87 17.55
C ARG A 373 -12.32 15.17 18.36
N MET A 374 -12.72 16.43 18.35
CA MET A 374 -13.98 16.87 18.94
C MET A 374 -15.13 16.66 17.95
N PRO A 375 -16.38 16.53 18.43
CA PRO A 375 -17.53 16.38 17.53
C PRO A 375 -17.55 17.44 16.43
N GLY A 376 -17.77 17.02 15.20
CA GLY A 376 -17.82 17.89 14.04
C GLY A 376 -19.06 18.76 13.98
N VAL A 377 -18.98 19.83 13.20
CA VAL A 377 -20.10 20.72 12.87
C VAL A 377 -20.32 20.66 11.38
N ASP A 378 -21.53 20.25 10.99
CA ASP A 378 -22.00 20.19 9.62
C ASP A 378 -22.91 21.38 9.32
N SER A 379 -22.73 22.02 8.17
CA SER A 379 -23.61 23.07 7.64
C SER A 379 -24.09 22.78 6.21
N GLY A 380 -24.16 21.49 5.84
CA GLY A 380 -24.62 21.01 4.54
C GLY A 380 -23.45 20.72 3.60
N ASP A 381 -22.90 21.71 2.95
CA ASP A 381 -21.75 21.62 2.05
C ASP A 381 -20.40 21.89 2.73
N ALA A 382 -20.43 22.33 3.99
CA ALA A 382 -19.24 22.57 4.80
C ALA A 382 -19.23 21.68 6.04
N TYR A 383 -18.06 21.17 6.39
CA TYR A 383 -17.82 20.36 7.59
C TYR A 383 -16.54 20.82 8.29
N GLY A 384 -16.53 20.81 9.61
CA GLY A 384 -15.34 21.16 10.37
C GLY A 384 -15.33 20.55 11.77
N PHE A 385 -14.15 20.38 12.33
CA PHE A 385 -13.95 19.89 13.70
C PHE A 385 -12.66 20.45 14.30
N GLU A 386 -12.53 20.33 15.59
CA GLU A 386 -11.36 20.70 16.37
C GLU A 386 -10.58 19.45 16.78
N ARG A 387 -9.24 19.48 16.68
CA ARG A 387 -8.35 18.61 17.44
C ARG A 387 -8.08 19.30 18.78
N ALA A 388 -8.64 18.79 19.85
CA ALA A 388 -8.82 19.40 21.18
C ALA A 388 -7.69 20.34 21.62
N GLY A 389 -7.91 21.68 21.50
CA GLY A 389 -6.95 22.71 21.89
C GLY A 389 -5.70 22.82 21.01
N ARG A 390 -5.64 22.14 19.86
CA ARG A 390 -4.50 22.14 18.93
C ARG A 390 -4.75 22.86 17.63
N GLY A 391 -5.95 22.73 17.08
CA GLY A 391 -6.30 23.36 15.82
C GLY A 391 -7.69 22.98 15.34
N VAL A 392 -8.14 23.67 14.30
CA VAL A 392 -9.43 23.43 13.64
C VAL A 392 -9.21 23.14 12.18
N VAL A 393 -9.93 22.15 11.66
CA VAL A 393 -10.03 21.88 10.23
C VAL A 393 -11.43 22.18 9.78
N ALA A 394 -11.56 22.86 8.64
CA ALA A 394 -12.84 23.12 7.99
C ALA A 394 -12.66 22.93 6.49
N VAL A 395 -13.60 22.22 5.88
CA VAL A 395 -13.64 21.91 4.45
C VAL A 395 -15.00 22.32 3.88
N ASN A 396 -15.03 22.66 2.60
CA ASN A 396 -16.24 23.02 1.89
C ASN A 396 -16.21 22.34 0.50
N VAL A 397 -17.28 21.64 0.14
CA VAL A 397 -17.49 21.00 -1.18
C VAL A 397 -18.53 21.73 -2.02
N GLY A 398 -19.13 22.80 -1.49
CA GLY A 398 -20.05 23.68 -2.21
C GLY A 398 -19.35 24.66 -3.13
N ASP A 399 -20.17 25.27 -4.05
CA ASP A 399 -19.74 26.32 -4.99
C ASP A 399 -19.30 27.63 -4.30
#